data_a8cd972b9ba689d97fcaa7b3d853e8e1
#
_entry.id   a8cd972b9ba689d97fcaa7b3d853e8e1
#
_cell.length_a   1.000
_cell.length_b   1.000
_cell.length_c   1.000
_cell.angle_alpha   90.00
_cell.angle_beta   90.00
_cell.angle_gamma   90.00
#
_symmetry.space_group_name_H-M   'P 1'
#
loop_
_entity.id
_entity.type
_entity.pdbx_description
1 polymer ?
#
loop_
_entity_poly.entity_id
_entity_poly.type
_entity_poly.pdbx_seq_one_letter_code
_entity_poly.pdbx_strand_id
1 'polypeptide(L)'
;SGPASIWHDGSNNQDFKTILKNCRFDGYEGFMLGRYHREAQFFLIDCNFSKNMIDKAIYRVPTNNVINWGERIYYYNCHCSGGKDFNWHTDNLPPGIAATDITVSWLFKNNWNPLAN
;
A
#
# COMPACT_ATOMS: atom_id res chain seq x y z
N SER A 1 -5.49 9.53 16.31
CA SER A 1 -4.32 8.73 15.98
C SER A 1 -4.54 7.32 16.48
N GLY A 2 -3.88 6.41 15.99
CA GLY A 2 -3.89 5.02 16.35
C GLY A 2 -2.56 4.41 16.01
N PRO A 3 -2.45 3.10 16.04
CA PRO A 3 -1.20 2.41 15.77
C PRO A 3 -0.88 2.30 14.27
N ALA A 4 -1.38 3.19 13.43
CA ALA A 4 -1.10 3.18 11.99
C ALA A 4 0.33 3.59 11.72
N SER A 5 1.02 2.83 10.88
CA SER A 5 2.45 3.02 10.61
C SER A 5 2.70 4.02 9.48
N ILE A 6 1.89 4.01 8.43
CA ILE A 6 2.23 4.77 7.22
C ILE A 6 1.15 5.72 6.75
N TRP A 7 -0.13 5.43 6.96
CA TRP A 7 -1.15 6.28 6.35
C TRP A 7 -2.41 6.35 7.17
N HIS A 8 -3.02 7.51 7.14
CA HIS A 8 -4.23 7.77 7.90
C HIS A 8 -5.34 8.42 7.04
N ASP A 9 -5.01 8.96 5.90
CA ASP A 9 -5.95 9.72 5.06
C ASP A 9 -5.88 9.27 3.61
N GLY A 10 -5.93 10.16 2.69
CA GLY A 10 -5.85 9.92 1.25
C GLY A 10 -5.62 11.23 0.51
N SER A 11 -5.73 11.17 -0.80
CA SER A 11 -5.52 12.33 -1.66
C SER A 11 -6.61 12.40 -2.73
N ASN A 12 -6.98 13.60 -3.13
CA ASN A 12 -7.89 13.80 -4.26
C ASN A 12 -7.17 13.81 -5.61
N ASN A 13 -5.84 13.66 -5.60
CA ASN A 13 -5.04 13.64 -6.82
C ASN A 13 -4.83 12.19 -7.27
N GLN A 14 -5.41 11.82 -8.42
CA GLN A 14 -5.30 10.45 -8.93
C GLN A 14 -3.90 10.05 -9.35
N ASP A 15 -3.01 11.01 -9.57
CA ASP A 15 -1.62 10.75 -9.95
C ASP A 15 -0.71 10.59 -8.73
N PHE A 16 -1.22 10.87 -7.55
CA PHE A 16 -0.44 10.74 -6.33
C PHE A 16 -0.19 9.26 -6.00
N LYS A 17 1.08 8.92 -5.84
CA LYS A 17 1.52 7.56 -5.53
C LYS A 17 2.37 7.57 -4.28
N THR A 18 2.16 6.59 -3.42
CA THR A 18 3.02 6.33 -2.27
C THR A 18 3.75 5.02 -2.53
N ILE A 19 5.07 5.08 -2.58
CA ILE A 19 5.91 3.91 -2.86
C ILE A 19 6.80 3.65 -1.66
N LEU A 20 6.71 2.43 -1.14
CA LEU A 20 7.55 1.94 -0.05
C LEU A 20 8.31 0.72 -0.57
N LYS A 21 9.61 0.84 -0.67
CA LYS A 21 10.46 -0.20 -1.23
C LYS A 21 11.57 -0.57 -0.26
N ASN A 22 11.77 -1.88 -0.05
CA ASN A 22 12.77 -2.40 0.89
C ASN A 22 12.57 -1.88 2.32
N CYS A 23 11.32 -1.76 2.75
CA CYS A 23 10.98 -1.24 4.07
C CYS A 23 10.71 -2.37 5.04
N ARG A 24 11.06 -2.12 6.30
CA ARG A 24 10.71 -3.00 7.40
C ARG A 24 9.79 -2.23 8.34
N PHE A 25 8.67 -2.87 8.69
CA PHE A 25 7.68 -2.31 9.59
C PHE A 25 7.68 -3.09 10.89
N ASP A 26 7.85 -2.39 12.00
CA ASP A 26 7.84 -2.96 13.33
C ASP A 26 7.12 -2.01 14.27
N GLY A 27 6.64 -2.52 15.39
CA GLY A 27 5.90 -1.71 16.34
C GLY A 27 5.40 -2.52 17.51
N TYR A 28 4.54 -1.89 18.30
CA TYR A 28 3.90 -2.54 19.44
C TYR A 28 2.97 -3.67 18.96
N GLU A 29 2.68 -4.59 19.85
CA GLU A 29 1.71 -5.66 19.59
C GLU A 29 0.40 -5.05 19.07
N GLY A 30 -0.04 -5.53 17.92
CA GLY A 30 -1.28 -5.08 17.32
C GLY A 30 -1.18 -3.78 16.49
N PHE A 31 0.04 -3.31 16.18
CA PHE A 31 0.15 -2.15 15.29
C PHE A 31 -0.42 -2.49 13.92
N MET A 32 -0.90 -1.47 13.22
CA MET A 32 -1.49 -1.65 11.88
C MET A 32 -0.74 -0.83 10.83
N LEU A 33 -0.87 -1.26 9.59
CA LEU A 33 -0.19 -0.62 8.47
C LEU A 33 -0.78 0.77 8.18
N GLY A 34 -2.08 0.87 8.06
CA GLY A 34 -2.73 2.14 7.83
C GLY A 34 -4.16 2.02 7.33
N ARG A 35 -4.80 3.16 7.20
CA ARG A 35 -6.18 3.25 6.71
C ARG A 35 -6.36 4.51 5.87
N TYR A 36 -7.40 4.54 5.05
CA TYR A 36 -7.70 5.70 4.24
C TYR A 36 -9.22 5.95 4.18
N HIS A 37 -9.59 7.19 3.96
CA HIS A 37 -10.97 7.60 3.74
C HIS A 37 -11.13 8.59 2.59
N ARG A 38 -10.08 8.73 1.80
CA ARG A 38 -10.06 9.42 0.50
C ARG A 38 -9.40 8.51 -0.51
N GLU A 39 -9.16 8.98 -1.70
CA GLU A 39 -8.46 8.23 -2.73
C GLU A 39 -7.05 7.86 -2.26
N ALA A 40 -6.61 6.66 -2.57
CA ALA A 40 -5.30 6.19 -2.17
C ALA A 40 -4.69 5.29 -3.25
N GLN A 41 -3.37 5.39 -3.39
CA GLN A 41 -2.61 4.52 -4.28
C GLN A 41 -1.27 4.21 -3.62
N PHE A 42 -1.06 2.93 -3.33
CA PHE A 42 0.13 2.47 -2.63
C PHE A 42 0.81 1.34 -3.37
N PHE A 43 2.13 1.39 -3.38
CA PHE A 43 2.97 0.29 -3.86
C PHE A 43 3.92 -0.08 -2.72
N LEU A 44 3.79 -1.30 -2.22
CA LEU A 44 4.68 -1.83 -1.19
C LEU A 44 5.47 -2.99 -1.80
N ILE A 45 6.77 -2.78 -1.95
CA ILE A 45 7.64 -3.69 -2.69
C ILE A 45 8.81 -4.11 -1.81
N ASP A 46 9.07 -5.42 -1.75
CA ASP A 46 10.16 -5.97 -0.95
C ASP A 46 10.08 -5.52 0.51
N CYS A 47 8.88 -5.52 1.08
CA CYS A 47 8.64 -5.07 2.45
C CYS A 47 8.49 -6.25 3.40
N ASN A 48 9.01 -6.07 4.61
CA ASN A 48 8.87 -7.05 5.67
C ASN A 48 8.10 -6.45 6.84
N PHE A 49 7.19 -7.21 7.38
CA PHE A 49 6.33 -6.78 8.47
C PHE A 49 6.59 -7.63 9.70
N SER A 50 6.71 -7.00 10.86
CA SER A 50 6.86 -7.70 12.11
C SER A 50 5.64 -8.57 12.40
N LYS A 51 5.86 -9.71 13.04
CA LYS A 51 4.78 -10.58 13.52
C LYS A 51 3.87 -9.90 14.54
N ASN A 52 4.29 -8.77 15.10
CA ASN A 52 3.47 -7.99 16.02
C ASN A 52 2.36 -7.23 15.31
N MET A 53 2.45 -7.09 14.00
CA MET A 53 1.43 -6.39 13.23
C MET A 53 0.12 -7.16 13.25
N ILE A 54 -0.98 -6.43 13.37
CA ILE A 54 -2.31 -7.02 13.20
C ILE A 54 -2.47 -7.54 11.77
N ASP A 55 -3.17 -8.65 11.61
CA ASP A 55 -3.46 -9.22 10.29
C ASP A 55 -4.49 -8.36 9.56
N LYS A 56 -4.01 -7.23 9.05
CA LYS A 56 -4.86 -6.28 8.35
C LYS A 56 -4.05 -5.45 7.35
N ALA A 57 -4.41 -5.56 6.08
CA ALA A 57 -3.85 -4.72 5.03
C ALA A 57 -4.27 -3.25 5.22
N ILE A 58 -3.69 -2.35 4.44
CA ILE A 58 -4.24 -0.99 4.33
C ILE A 58 -5.70 -1.11 3.93
N TYR A 59 -6.58 -0.41 4.63
CA TYR A 59 -8.01 -0.61 4.46
C TYR A 59 -8.78 0.72 4.38
N ARG A 60 -9.94 0.65 3.74
CA ARG A 60 -10.85 1.76 3.63
C ARG A 60 -11.73 1.83 4.88
N VAL A 61 -11.84 3.03 5.46
CA VAL A 61 -12.82 3.27 6.53
C VAL A 61 -14.10 3.84 5.96
N PRO A 62 -15.24 3.62 6.62
CA PRO A 62 -16.50 4.25 6.22
C PRO A 62 -16.35 5.78 6.17
N THR A 63 -16.85 6.39 5.10
CA THR A 63 -16.74 7.82 4.87
C THR A 63 -17.82 8.31 3.93
N ASN A 64 -18.14 9.60 4.02
CA ASN A 64 -19.02 10.27 3.06
C ASN A 64 -18.25 10.75 1.82
N ASN A 65 -16.94 10.64 1.80
CA ASN A 65 -16.14 11.01 0.64
C ASN A 65 -16.42 10.05 -0.52
N VAL A 66 -16.53 10.60 -1.72
CA VAL A 66 -16.64 9.80 -2.94
C VAL A 66 -15.26 9.30 -3.31
N ILE A 67 -15.13 7.99 -3.53
CA ILE A 67 -13.89 7.37 -3.99
C ILE A 67 -14.12 6.89 -5.41
N ASN A 68 -13.53 7.59 -6.37
CA ASN A 68 -13.81 7.43 -7.79
C ASN A 68 -12.93 6.39 -8.47
N TRP A 69 -11.71 6.16 -7.94
CA TRP A 69 -10.71 5.35 -8.63
C TRP A 69 -10.62 3.94 -8.06
N GLY A 70 -11.42 3.63 -7.06
CA GLY A 70 -11.36 2.35 -6.39
C GLY A 70 -10.10 2.20 -5.54
N GLU A 71 -9.84 0.98 -5.16
CA GLU A 71 -8.67 0.66 -4.34
C GLU A 71 -7.49 0.33 -5.24
N ARG A 72 -6.40 1.05 -5.05
CA ARG A 72 -5.16 0.87 -5.81
C ARG A 72 -4.02 0.60 -4.84
N ILE A 73 -4.15 -0.50 -4.12
CA ILE A 73 -3.18 -0.95 -3.11
C ILE A 73 -2.48 -2.19 -3.65
N TYR A 74 -1.20 -2.07 -3.91
CA TYR A 74 -0.43 -3.10 -4.57
C TYR A 74 0.72 -3.57 -3.71
N TYR A 75 0.89 -4.88 -3.66
CA TYR A 75 1.95 -5.56 -2.90
C TYR A 75 2.79 -6.40 -3.83
N TYR A 76 4.08 -6.47 -3.56
CA TYR A 76 4.98 -7.37 -4.26
C TYR A 76 6.11 -7.80 -3.33
N ASN A 77 6.32 -9.11 -3.23
CA ASN A 77 7.36 -9.69 -2.39
C ASN A 77 7.32 -9.13 -0.96
N CYS A 78 6.13 -9.14 -0.38
CA CYS A 78 5.90 -8.70 1.00
C CYS A 78 5.76 -9.92 1.90
N HIS A 79 6.44 -9.90 3.05
CA HIS A 79 6.50 -11.05 3.93
C HIS A 79 6.44 -10.64 5.40
N CYS A 80 6.09 -11.59 6.24
CA CYS A 80 6.10 -11.43 7.67
C CYS A 80 7.44 -11.90 8.23
N SER A 81 8.14 -11.05 8.96
CA SER A 81 9.40 -11.39 9.61
C SER A 81 9.15 -12.20 10.89
N GLY A 82 9.72 -13.39 10.96
CA GLY A 82 9.63 -14.23 12.15
C GLY A 82 8.28 -14.89 12.36
N GLY A 83 7.42 -14.91 11.33
CA GLY A 83 6.11 -15.53 11.40
C GLY A 83 5.63 -15.97 10.03
N LYS A 84 4.39 -16.42 9.97
CA LYS A 84 3.76 -16.84 8.73
C LYS A 84 3.19 -15.62 8.01
N ASP A 85 3.35 -15.58 6.68
CA ASP A 85 2.77 -14.53 5.86
C ASP A 85 1.25 -14.46 6.05
N PHE A 86 0.73 -13.24 6.03
CA PHE A 86 -0.70 -13.02 6.00
C PHE A 86 -1.24 -13.25 4.58
N ASN A 87 -2.52 -13.55 4.46
CA ASN A 87 -3.13 -13.86 3.16
C ASN A 87 -3.03 -12.71 2.16
N TRP A 88 -3.00 -11.47 2.64
CA TRP A 88 -2.88 -10.30 1.76
C TRP A 88 -1.44 -10.01 1.32
N HIS A 89 -0.44 -10.76 1.80
CA HIS A 89 0.94 -10.67 1.33
C HIS A 89 1.12 -11.33 -0.04
N THR A 90 0.17 -11.18 -0.93
CA THR A 90 0.23 -11.74 -2.27
C THR A 90 0.64 -10.70 -3.29
N ASP A 91 1.38 -11.13 -4.31
CA ASP A 91 1.79 -10.26 -5.39
C ASP A 91 0.57 -9.89 -6.24
N ASN A 92 0.32 -8.59 -6.39
CA ASN A 92 -0.85 -8.11 -7.13
C ASN A 92 -0.56 -6.84 -7.92
N LEU A 93 0.67 -6.64 -8.39
CA LEU A 93 0.99 -5.48 -9.21
C LEU A 93 0.07 -5.40 -10.43
N PRO A 94 -0.21 -4.19 -10.93
CA PRO A 94 -1.04 -4.03 -12.12
C PRO A 94 -0.43 -4.76 -13.33
N PRO A 95 -1.25 -5.27 -14.25
CA PRO A 95 -0.75 -5.91 -15.47
C PRO A 95 0.22 -5.00 -16.23
N GLY A 96 1.30 -5.59 -16.71
CA GLY A 96 2.31 -4.87 -17.48
C GLY A 96 3.30 -4.04 -16.66
N ILE A 97 3.17 -4.03 -15.33
CA ILE A 97 4.09 -3.33 -14.44
C ILE A 97 4.91 -4.36 -13.68
N ALA A 98 6.23 -4.35 -13.88
CA ALA A 98 7.15 -5.16 -13.10
C ALA A 98 7.66 -4.36 -11.90
N ALA A 99 8.03 -5.06 -10.82
CA ALA A 99 8.56 -4.40 -9.61
C ALA A 99 9.80 -3.56 -9.93
N THR A 100 10.64 -4.01 -10.87
CA THR A 100 11.83 -3.30 -11.32
C THR A 100 11.52 -2.01 -12.07
N ASP A 101 10.31 -1.84 -12.59
CA ASP A 101 9.89 -0.60 -13.27
C ASP A 101 9.59 0.51 -12.26
N ILE A 102 9.34 0.16 -11.01
CA ILE A 102 8.90 1.11 -9.98
C ILE A 102 10.14 1.76 -9.37
N THR A 103 10.50 2.90 -9.92
CA THR A 103 11.70 3.67 -9.57
C THR A 103 11.29 5.12 -9.25
N VAL A 104 12.26 5.92 -8.79
CA VAL A 104 12.03 7.35 -8.56
C VAL A 104 11.60 8.04 -9.86
N SER A 105 12.21 7.69 -10.98
CA SER A 105 11.81 8.24 -12.28
C SER A 105 10.37 7.90 -12.63
N TRP A 106 9.98 6.66 -12.41
CA TRP A 106 8.61 6.20 -12.68
C TRP A 106 7.59 6.96 -11.84
N LEU A 107 7.94 7.28 -10.59
CA LEU A 107 7.06 7.98 -9.66
C LEU A 107 6.57 9.32 -10.22
N PHE A 108 7.40 10.00 -10.97
CA PHE A 108 7.10 11.33 -11.53
C PHE A 108 6.53 11.30 -12.94
N LYS A 109 6.29 10.11 -13.51
CA LYS A 109 5.63 9.99 -14.81
C LYS A 109 4.12 10.08 -14.61
N ASN A 110 3.49 11.03 -15.26
CA ASN A 110 2.06 11.27 -15.17
C ASN A 110 1.23 10.53 -16.22
N ASN A 111 1.89 9.81 -17.11
CA ASN A 111 1.22 9.14 -18.23
C ASN A 111 0.73 7.73 -17.89
N TRP A 112 1.06 7.20 -16.72
CA TRP A 112 0.55 5.91 -16.30
C TRP A 112 -0.78 6.06 -15.59
N ASN A 113 -1.78 5.33 -16.06
CA ASN A 113 -3.11 5.32 -15.47
C ASN A 113 -3.61 3.87 -15.40
N PRO A 114 -3.76 3.29 -14.20
CA PRO A 114 -4.21 1.91 -14.07
C PRO A 114 -5.62 1.68 -14.58
N LEU A 115 -6.44 2.73 -14.68
CA LEU A 115 -7.81 2.63 -15.19
C LEU A 115 -7.87 2.64 -16.72
N ALA A 116 -6.79 2.98 -17.39
CA ALA A 116 -6.72 3.02 -18.86
C ALA A 116 -6.28 1.69 -19.48
N ASN A 117 -5.82 0.75 -18.66
CA ASN A 117 -5.31 -0.54 -19.12
C ASN A 117 -6.34 -1.63 -18.97
#